data_10f5afd757916b0dbf83c992ec26f0f8
#
_entry.id   10f5afd757916b0dbf83c992ec26f0f8
#
_cell.length_a   1.000
_cell.length_b   1.000
_cell.length_c   1.000
_cell.angle_alpha   90.00
_cell.angle_beta   90.00
_cell.angle_gamma   90.00
#
_symmetry.space_group_name_H-M   'P 1'
#
loop_
_entity.id
_entity.type
_entity.pdbx_description
1 polymer ?
#
loop_
_entity_poly.entity_id
_entity_poly.type
_entity_poly.pdbx_seq_one_letter_code
_entity_poly.pdbx_strand_id
1 'polypeptide(L)'
;MASTRLEHMFEVTIEAGLEPGAGTRTVLDRAREARRAELAAAAELLVVAAEWADLHPVPRNGQPAGWGEVDLHGEGLVPLAGEGTPQVAEFAPVELAAHLGISHDAGRQLIGDALELRHRLPRLFDLALAGTVPAWRARQAAALTTRLTPGA
;
A
#
# COMPACT_ATOMS: atom_id res chain seq x y z
N MET A 1 33.44 26.40 22.38
CA MET A 1 32.43 25.83 23.27
C MET A 1 31.11 25.63 22.51
N ALA A 2 31.04 24.67 21.63
CA ALA A 2 29.81 24.28 20.97
C ALA A 2 29.99 22.91 20.27
N SER A 3 30.21 21.86 21.05
CA SER A 3 30.42 20.52 20.47
C SER A 3 29.77 19.39 21.29
N THR A 4 28.68 19.66 22.02
CA THR A 4 28.11 18.68 22.95
C THR A 4 26.60 18.45 22.72
N ARG A 5 26.05 18.81 21.55
CA ARG A 5 24.61 18.74 21.33
C ARG A 5 24.16 17.80 20.18
N LEU A 6 25.09 17.12 19.52
CA LEU A 6 24.78 16.23 18.39
C LEU A 6 24.91 14.74 18.72
N GLU A 7 25.38 14.37 19.90
CA GLU A 7 25.59 12.97 20.28
C GLU A 7 24.35 12.31 20.90
N HIS A 8 23.30 13.09 21.24
CA HIS A 8 22.09 12.51 21.87
C HIS A 8 20.96 12.18 20.91
N MET A 9 21.16 12.29 19.60
CA MET A 9 20.08 12.10 18.64
C MET A 9 20.11 10.74 17.93
N PHE A 10 21.06 9.89 18.25
CA PHE A 10 21.17 8.52 17.68
C PHE A 10 21.31 7.43 18.74
N GLU A 11 20.97 7.71 19.97
CA GLU A 11 20.69 6.65 20.93
C GLU A 11 19.28 6.08 20.67
N VAL A 12 19.11 5.48 19.48
CA VAL A 12 18.14 4.40 19.35
C VAL A 12 18.67 3.30 20.25
N THR A 13 18.18 3.30 21.47
CA THR A 13 18.39 2.22 22.42
C THR A 13 17.80 0.96 21.79
N ILE A 14 18.61 0.24 21.01
CA ILE A 14 18.39 -1.18 20.72
C ILE A 14 18.73 -1.94 22.01
N GLU A 15 18.12 -1.54 23.09
CA GLU A 15 17.98 -2.36 24.29
C GLU A 15 16.77 -3.30 24.13
N ALA A 16 16.70 -4.01 23.02
CA ALA A 16 16.12 -5.34 23.04
C ALA A 16 17.20 -6.25 23.64
N GLY A 17 17.54 -6.01 24.89
CA GLY A 17 18.45 -6.85 25.64
C GLY A 17 17.98 -8.29 25.52
N LEU A 18 18.73 -9.11 24.76
CA LEU A 18 18.66 -10.54 24.94
C LEU A 18 19.09 -10.73 26.40
N GLU A 19 18.14 -11.01 27.27
CA GLU A 19 18.42 -11.43 28.63
C GLU A 19 19.45 -12.56 28.54
N PRO A 20 20.54 -12.53 29.34
CA PRO A 20 21.51 -13.62 29.38
C PRO A 20 20.77 -14.90 29.73
N GLY A 21 20.58 -15.80 28.79
CA GLY A 21 19.80 -17.03 28.95
C GLY A 21 18.56 -17.17 28.07
N ALA A 22 18.23 -16.20 27.21
CA ALA A 22 17.20 -16.39 26.20
C ALA A 22 17.63 -17.49 25.24
N GLY A 23 17.03 -18.68 25.36
CA GLY A 23 17.35 -19.83 24.52
C GLY A 23 16.99 -19.59 23.06
N THR A 24 17.63 -20.31 22.16
CA THR A 24 17.38 -20.27 20.69
C THR A 24 15.89 -20.29 20.35
N ARG A 25 15.08 -21.03 21.12
CA ARG A 25 13.62 -21.10 20.94
C ARG A 25 12.96 -19.74 21.12
N THR A 26 13.32 -18.96 22.15
CA THR A 26 12.77 -17.63 22.40
C THR A 26 13.09 -16.66 21.25
N VAL A 27 14.29 -16.74 20.67
CA VAL A 27 14.67 -15.93 19.51
C VAL A 27 13.83 -16.29 18.29
N LEU A 28 13.63 -17.60 18.04
CA LEU A 28 12.81 -18.06 16.93
C LEU A 28 11.33 -17.69 17.10
N ASP A 29 10.81 -17.72 18.31
CA ASP A 29 9.41 -17.32 18.58
C ASP A 29 9.23 -15.81 18.36
N ARG A 30 10.18 -14.98 18.80
CA ARG A 30 10.20 -13.54 18.50
C ARG A 30 10.28 -13.28 16.98
N ALA A 31 11.10 -14.03 16.26
CA ALA A 31 11.20 -13.90 14.81
C ALA A 31 9.88 -14.24 14.11
N ARG A 32 9.19 -15.30 14.55
CA ARG A 32 7.85 -15.64 14.04
C ARG A 32 6.83 -14.56 14.33
N GLU A 33 6.85 -13.98 15.52
CA GLU A 33 5.94 -12.91 15.90
C GLU A 33 6.17 -11.64 15.07
N ALA A 34 7.42 -11.22 14.93
CA ALA A 34 7.79 -10.11 14.06
C ALA A 34 7.34 -10.33 12.60
N ARG A 35 7.50 -11.56 12.09
CA ARG A 35 7.04 -11.92 10.75
C ARG A 35 5.53 -11.85 10.61
N ARG A 36 4.77 -12.29 11.62
CA ARG A 36 3.30 -12.15 11.63
C ARG A 36 2.86 -10.70 11.63
N ALA A 37 3.49 -9.86 12.44
CA ALA A 37 3.21 -8.43 12.50
C ALA A 37 3.49 -7.74 11.15
N GLU A 38 4.61 -8.08 10.51
CA GLU A 38 4.94 -7.56 9.17
C GLU A 38 3.89 -7.95 8.12
N LEU A 39 3.46 -9.22 8.11
CA LEU A 39 2.44 -9.69 7.17
C LEU A 39 1.09 -9.02 7.43
N ALA A 40 0.70 -8.83 8.67
CA ALA A 40 -0.53 -8.14 9.04
C ALA A 40 -0.49 -6.66 8.61
N ALA A 41 0.61 -5.96 8.88
CA ALA A 41 0.79 -4.58 8.45
C ALA A 41 0.77 -4.42 6.92
N ALA A 42 1.35 -5.37 6.18
CA ALA A 42 1.32 -5.36 4.73
C ALA A 42 -0.10 -5.58 4.16
N ALA A 43 -0.92 -6.41 4.81
CA ALA A 43 -2.33 -6.59 4.45
C ALA A 43 -3.16 -5.34 4.77
N GLU A 44 -2.93 -4.71 5.92
CA GLU A 44 -3.58 -3.47 6.33
C GLU A 44 -3.31 -2.34 5.34
N LEU A 45 -2.10 -2.21 4.80
CA LEU A 45 -1.79 -1.22 3.77
C LEU A 45 -2.64 -1.39 2.51
N LEU A 46 -3.06 -2.60 2.16
CA LEU A 46 -3.99 -2.81 1.04
C LEU A 46 -5.40 -2.30 1.36
N VAL A 47 -5.86 -2.47 2.60
CA VAL A 47 -7.14 -1.92 3.06
C VAL A 47 -7.10 -0.40 3.00
N VAL A 48 -6.09 0.20 3.61
CA VAL A 48 -5.90 1.67 3.64
C VAL A 48 -5.81 2.24 2.22
N ALA A 49 -5.11 1.58 1.29
CA ALA A 49 -5.00 2.04 -0.08
C ALA A 49 -6.35 2.00 -0.82
N ALA A 50 -7.16 0.97 -0.57
CA ALA A 50 -8.51 0.87 -1.14
C ALA A 50 -9.46 1.93 -0.56
N GLU A 51 -9.42 2.15 0.76
CA GLU A 51 -10.19 3.20 1.44
C GLU A 51 -9.78 4.60 0.98
N TRP A 52 -8.46 4.82 0.80
CA TRP A 52 -7.95 6.07 0.25
C TRP A 52 -8.52 6.37 -1.14
N ALA A 53 -8.59 5.36 -2.00
CA ALA A 53 -9.21 5.49 -3.31
C ALA A 53 -10.71 5.83 -3.22
N ASP A 54 -11.44 5.23 -2.27
CA ASP A 54 -12.87 5.52 -2.04
C ASP A 54 -13.11 6.98 -1.58
N LEU A 55 -12.16 7.56 -0.84
CA LEU A 55 -12.22 8.95 -0.38
C LEU A 55 -11.88 9.97 -1.48
N HIS A 56 -11.27 9.51 -2.57
CA HIS A 56 -10.88 10.33 -3.71
C HIS A 56 -11.61 9.90 -4.99
N PRO A 57 -12.97 9.96 -4.97
CA PRO A 57 -13.75 9.62 -6.13
C PRO A 57 -13.56 10.69 -7.21
N VAL A 58 -13.93 10.30 -8.40
CA VAL A 58 -13.97 11.14 -9.59
C VAL A 58 -14.69 12.46 -9.31
N PRO A 59 -14.12 13.62 -9.68
CA PRO A 59 -14.88 14.85 -9.78
C PRO A 59 -16.08 14.66 -10.71
N ARG A 60 -17.24 15.21 -10.34
CA ARG A 60 -18.53 15.01 -11.07
C ARG A 60 -18.52 15.35 -12.55
N ASN A 61 -17.49 16.01 -13.04
CA ASN A 61 -17.36 16.44 -14.43
C ASN A 61 -16.72 15.40 -15.35
N GLY A 62 -16.31 14.25 -14.82
CA GLY A 62 -16.07 12.99 -15.55
C GLY A 62 -15.10 13.03 -16.72
N GLN A 63 -14.17 14.00 -16.80
CA GLN A 63 -13.23 14.05 -17.91
C GLN A 63 -11.94 13.32 -17.59
N PRO A 64 -11.44 12.48 -18.52
CA PRO A 64 -10.15 11.80 -18.32
C PRO A 64 -9.01 12.81 -18.30
N ALA A 65 -7.97 12.52 -17.52
CA ALA A 65 -6.72 13.27 -17.55
C ALA A 65 -6.14 13.26 -18.96
N GLY A 66 -6.08 14.40 -19.61
CA GLY A 66 -5.57 14.54 -20.98
C GLY A 66 -5.70 15.97 -21.54
N TRP A 67 -4.92 16.25 -22.59
CA TRP A 67 -4.83 17.55 -23.27
C TRP A 67 -6.06 17.82 -24.15
N GLY A 68 -7.26 17.88 -23.60
CA GLY A 68 -8.47 18.35 -24.27
C GLY A 68 -8.94 19.65 -23.66
N GLU A 69 -9.94 20.35 -24.26
CA GLU A 69 -10.57 21.57 -23.70
C GLU A 69 -11.08 21.32 -22.28
N VAL A 70 -10.15 21.29 -21.35
CA VAL A 70 -10.35 20.99 -19.96
C VAL A 70 -10.41 22.32 -19.23
N ASP A 71 -11.38 22.44 -18.36
CA ASP A 71 -11.28 23.36 -17.24
C ASP A 71 -9.85 23.32 -16.69
N LEU A 72 -9.10 24.38 -16.89
CA LEU A 72 -7.66 24.50 -16.53
C LEU A 72 -7.38 24.26 -15.03
N HIS A 73 -8.38 23.89 -14.25
CA HIS A 73 -8.35 23.71 -12.80
C HIS A 73 -9.01 22.41 -12.31
N GLY A 74 -9.36 21.47 -13.21
CA GLY A 74 -9.97 20.18 -12.86
C GLY A 74 -8.94 19.10 -12.64
N GLU A 75 -9.04 18.37 -11.53
CA GLU A 75 -8.29 17.13 -11.30
C GLU A 75 -8.79 16.05 -12.27
N GLY A 76 -7.87 15.40 -12.96
CA GLY A 76 -8.19 14.33 -13.91
C GLY A 76 -8.43 12.98 -13.23
N LEU A 77 -8.87 12.00 -14.04
CA LEU A 77 -9.13 10.63 -13.63
C LEU A 77 -8.04 9.69 -14.11
N VAL A 78 -7.65 8.76 -13.27
CA VAL A 78 -6.65 7.76 -13.62
C VAL A 78 -7.19 6.36 -13.34
N PRO A 79 -7.26 5.49 -14.37
CA PRO A 79 -7.48 4.08 -14.16
C PRO A 79 -6.19 3.49 -13.56
N LEU A 80 -6.26 2.94 -12.37
CA LEU A 80 -5.11 2.35 -11.68
C LEU A 80 -5.14 0.83 -11.69
N ALA A 81 -6.29 0.22 -11.96
CA ALA A 81 -6.50 -1.22 -12.00
C ALA A 81 -7.27 -1.63 -13.27
N GLY A 82 -7.63 -2.90 -13.39
CA GLY A 82 -8.25 -3.46 -14.57
C GLY A 82 -9.68 -2.95 -14.79
N GLU A 83 -10.24 -3.33 -15.95
CA GLU A 83 -11.60 -2.96 -16.36
C GLU A 83 -12.64 -3.29 -15.29
N GLY A 84 -13.57 -2.36 -15.05
CA GLY A 84 -14.62 -2.50 -14.04
C GLY A 84 -14.23 -2.04 -12.64
N THR A 85 -12.99 -1.61 -12.41
CA THR A 85 -12.58 -1.00 -11.14
C THR A 85 -12.89 0.50 -11.11
N PRO A 86 -13.13 1.09 -9.93
CA PRO A 86 -13.29 2.54 -9.80
C PRO A 86 -12.05 3.30 -10.29
N GLN A 87 -12.29 4.43 -10.94
CA GLN A 87 -11.24 5.39 -11.25
C GLN A 87 -10.98 6.29 -10.05
N VAL A 88 -9.76 6.77 -9.92
CA VAL A 88 -9.30 7.56 -8.76
C VAL A 88 -8.81 8.92 -9.26
N ALA A 89 -8.97 9.93 -8.43
CA ALA A 89 -8.45 11.27 -8.68
C ALA A 89 -6.93 11.26 -8.91
N GLU A 90 -6.44 12.03 -9.86
CA GLU A 90 -5.07 11.97 -10.39
C GLU A 90 -3.99 12.18 -9.30
N PHE A 91 -4.25 13.07 -8.33
CA PHE A 91 -3.28 13.39 -7.29
C PHE A 91 -3.35 12.48 -6.07
N ALA A 92 -4.40 11.68 -5.90
CA ALA A 92 -4.54 10.79 -4.76
C ALA A 92 -3.35 9.80 -4.57
N PRO A 93 -2.77 9.20 -5.63
CA PRO A 93 -1.58 8.37 -5.49
C PRO A 93 -0.33 9.13 -5.01
N VAL A 94 -0.17 10.37 -5.42
CA VAL A 94 0.97 11.22 -5.04
C VAL A 94 0.92 11.52 -3.55
N GLU A 95 -0.25 11.88 -3.06
CA GLU A 95 -0.46 12.24 -1.65
C GLU A 95 -0.24 11.03 -0.74
N LEU A 96 -0.84 9.87 -1.07
CA LEU A 96 -0.61 8.63 -0.31
C LEU A 96 0.87 8.24 -0.32
N ALA A 97 1.53 8.31 -1.48
CA ALA A 97 2.94 7.99 -1.60
C ALA A 97 3.83 8.87 -0.73
N ALA A 98 3.54 10.18 -0.69
CA ALA A 98 4.26 11.14 0.15
C ALA A 98 4.11 10.82 1.64
N HIS A 99 2.90 10.47 2.10
CA HIS A 99 2.64 10.08 3.49
C HIS A 99 3.34 8.78 3.88
N LEU A 100 3.44 7.83 2.95
CA LEU A 100 4.11 6.55 3.18
C LEU A 100 5.63 6.61 2.97
N GLY A 101 6.17 7.72 2.48
CA GLY A 101 7.60 7.85 2.17
C GLY A 101 8.06 6.92 1.03
N ILE A 102 7.17 6.62 0.08
CA ILE A 102 7.45 5.77 -1.09
C ILE A 102 7.41 6.59 -2.39
N SER A 103 7.91 6.02 -3.48
CA SER A 103 7.83 6.69 -4.78
C SER A 103 6.38 6.81 -5.28
N HIS A 104 6.11 7.80 -6.14
CA HIS A 104 4.83 7.98 -6.80
C HIS A 104 4.37 6.69 -7.51
N ASP A 105 5.25 6.04 -8.25
CA ASP A 105 4.93 4.79 -8.95
C ASP A 105 4.56 3.66 -7.99
N ALA A 106 5.25 3.57 -6.84
CA ALA A 106 4.91 2.60 -5.80
C ALA A 106 3.54 2.89 -5.17
N GLY A 107 3.18 4.18 -4.97
CA GLY A 107 1.85 4.60 -4.50
C GLY A 107 0.75 4.25 -5.51
N ARG A 108 0.97 4.56 -6.79
CA ARG A 108 0.06 4.18 -7.88
C ARG A 108 -0.17 2.66 -7.93
N GLN A 109 0.92 1.91 -7.84
CA GLN A 109 0.84 0.45 -7.87
C GLN A 109 0.14 -0.11 -6.63
N LEU A 110 0.37 0.45 -5.46
CA LEU A 110 -0.28 0.03 -4.22
C LEU A 110 -1.80 0.20 -4.31
N ILE A 111 -2.28 1.36 -4.75
CA ILE A 111 -3.70 1.63 -4.93
C ILE A 111 -4.28 0.73 -6.03
N GLY A 112 -3.59 0.60 -7.17
CA GLY A 112 -4.02 -0.26 -8.27
C GLY A 112 -4.18 -1.72 -7.85
N ASP A 113 -3.18 -2.28 -7.15
CA ASP A 113 -3.23 -3.65 -6.63
C ASP A 113 -4.38 -3.82 -5.62
N ALA A 114 -4.61 -2.84 -4.74
CA ALA A 114 -5.69 -2.89 -3.75
C ALA A 114 -7.07 -2.87 -4.41
N LEU A 115 -7.28 -2.02 -5.42
CA LEU A 115 -8.53 -1.97 -6.19
C LEU A 115 -8.76 -3.24 -7.01
N GLU A 116 -7.73 -3.77 -7.65
CA GLU A 116 -7.80 -5.03 -8.39
C GLU A 116 -8.21 -6.18 -7.47
N LEU A 117 -7.56 -6.29 -6.30
CA LEU A 117 -7.87 -7.31 -5.31
C LEU A 117 -9.30 -7.17 -4.80
N ARG A 118 -9.71 -5.97 -4.41
CA ARG A 118 -11.02 -5.72 -3.80
C ARG A 118 -12.18 -5.95 -4.77
N HIS A 119 -12.05 -5.52 -6.03
CA HIS A 119 -13.14 -5.52 -6.98
C HIS A 119 -13.15 -6.73 -7.92
N ARG A 120 -11.98 -7.23 -8.30
CA ARG A 120 -11.87 -8.31 -9.28
C ARG A 120 -11.41 -9.65 -8.69
N LEU A 121 -10.68 -9.62 -7.57
CA LEU A 121 -10.14 -10.80 -6.90
C LEU A 121 -10.56 -10.85 -5.41
N PRO A 122 -11.85 -10.67 -5.07
CA PRO A 122 -12.27 -10.51 -3.66
C PRO A 122 -11.91 -11.72 -2.80
N ARG A 123 -11.97 -12.92 -3.30
CA ARG A 123 -11.56 -14.13 -2.55
C ARG A 123 -10.07 -14.11 -2.19
N LEU A 124 -9.22 -13.63 -3.10
CA LEU A 124 -7.80 -13.50 -2.84
C LEU A 124 -7.51 -12.38 -1.85
N PHE A 125 -8.28 -11.29 -1.94
CA PHE A 125 -8.22 -10.20 -0.97
C PHE A 125 -8.53 -10.70 0.44
N ASP A 126 -9.64 -11.44 0.62
CA ASP A 126 -10.02 -12.03 1.91
C ASP A 126 -8.92 -12.96 2.47
N LEU A 127 -8.30 -13.78 1.62
CA LEU A 127 -7.19 -14.65 2.02
C LEU A 127 -5.95 -13.87 2.45
N ALA A 128 -5.70 -12.73 1.82
CA ALA A 128 -4.59 -11.84 2.20
C ALA A 128 -4.87 -11.18 3.55
N LEU A 129 -6.09 -10.70 3.78
CA LEU A 129 -6.50 -10.10 5.05
C LEU A 129 -6.51 -11.11 6.20
N ALA A 130 -6.88 -12.36 5.92
CA ALA A 130 -6.81 -13.46 6.89
C ALA A 130 -5.37 -13.94 7.17
N GLY A 131 -4.36 -13.39 6.47
CA GLY A 131 -2.97 -13.82 6.61
C GLY A 131 -2.65 -15.21 6.02
N THR A 132 -3.60 -15.82 5.32
CA THR A 132 -3.42 -17.13 4.66
C THR A 132 -2.52 -17.01 3.43
N VAL A 133 -2.66 -15.91 2.69
CA VAL A 133 -1.80 -15.55 1.56
C VAL A 133 -1.05 -14.27 1.91
N PRO A 134 0.28 -14.23 1.81
CA PRO A 134 1.03 -13.00 2.01
C PRO A 134 0.59 -11.89 1.06
N ALA A 135 0.46 -10.65 1.55
CA ALA A 135 0.01 -9.51 0.75
C ALA A 135 0.82 -9.32 -0.54
N TRP A 136 2.15 -9.54 -0.49
CA TRP A 136 2.99 -9.42 -1.68
C TRP A 136 2.64 -10.44 -2.79
N ARG A 137 2.21 -11.67 -2.43
CA ARG A 137 1.73 -12.68 -3.41
C ARG A 137 0.39 -12.27 -4.01
N ALA A 138 -0.52 -11.76 -3.19
CA ALA A 138 -1.79 -11.24 -3.66
C ALA A 138 -1.58 -10.09 -4.65
N ARG A 139 -0.65 -9.18 -4.36
CA ARG A 139 -0.28 -8.07 -5.25
C ARG A 139 0.33 -8.55 -6.57
N GLN A 140 1.17 -9.60 -6.54
CA GLN A 140 1.68 -10.20 -7.79
C GLN A 140 0.55 -10.75 -8.67
N ALA A 141 -0.44 -11.41 -8.08
CA ALA A 141 -1.60 -11.88 -8.83
C ALA A 141 -2.41 -10.70 -9.39
N ALA A 142 -2.65 -9.65 -8.61
CA ALA A 142 -3.33 -8.44 -9.06
C ALA A 142 -2.62 -7.81 -10.27
N ALA A 143 -1.30 -7.64 -10.21
CA ALA A 143 -0.51 -7.09 -11.31
C ALA A 143 -0.60 -7.91 -12.61
N LEU A 144 -0.77 -9.23 -12.51
CA LEU A 144 -0.94 -10.12 -13.67
C LEU A 144 -2.35 -10.01 -14.26
N THR A 145 -3.37 -9.82 -13.43
CA THR A 145 -4.79 -9.81 -13.86
C THR A 145 -5.26 -8.45 -14.35
N THR A 146 -4.61 -7.37 -13.99
CA THR A 146 -4.96 -6.00 -14.40
C THR A 146 -5.12 -5.85 -15.92
N ARG A 147 -4.38 -6.62 -16.71
CA ARG A 147 -4.41 -6.60 -18.19
C ARG A 147 -5.44 -7.54 -18.78
N LEU A 148 -6.11 -8.36 -17.96
CA LEU A 148 -7.09 -9.32 -18.44
C LEU A 148 -8.48 -8.68 -18.45
N THR A 149 -9.23 -8.90 -19.54
CA THR A 149 -10.65 -8.52 -19.58
C THR A 149 -11.47 -9.43 -18.67
N PRO A 150 -12.58 -8.91 -18.08
CA PRO A 150 -13.50 -9.75 -17.31
C PRO A 150 -14.04 -10.90 -18.20
N GLY A 151 -13.83 -12.15 -17.78
CA GLY A 151 -14.31 -13.34 -18.51
C GLY A 151 -13.28 -14.04 -19.41
N ALA A 152 -12.01 -13.66 -19.32
CA ALA A 152 -10.90 -14.38 -19.95
C ALA A 152 -10.43 -15.56 -19.09
#